data_4e28b31f92187577a132623536e0052b
#
_entry.id   4e28b31f92187577a132623536e0052b
#
_cell.length_a   1.000
_cell.length_b   1.000
_cell.length_c   1.000
_cell.angle_alpha   90.00
_cell.angle_beta   90.00
_cell.angle_gamma   90.00
#
_symmetry.space_group_name_H-M   'P 1'
#
loop_
_entity.id
_entity.type
_entity.pdbx_description
1 polymer ?
#
loop_
_entity_poly.entity_id
_entity_poly.type
_entity_poly.pdbx_seq_one_letter_code
_entity_poly.pdbx_strand_id
1 'polypeptide(L)'
;MKLSFTKMQGCANDYIYLDCRESGVPEDIAALSEKLSRRHFSIGADGIICICAAQTAGADGMMRIFNADGSEGKMCGNGIRCVAEWLYTHGIAKETLAIDTLSGLKTVTRKGRGLWQVEMGAYSAMPADLPAVNMGDGALVDKPLTVDGKTWQVTCI
;
A
#
# COMPACT_ATOMS: atom_id res chain seq x y z
N MET A 1 -1.64 -24.06 -13.07
CA MET A 1 -0.74 -22.90 -13.25
C MET A 1 0.24 -22.85 -12.08
N LYS A 2 1.52 -22.64 -12.32
CA LYS A 2 2.53 -22.45 -11.25
C LYS A 2 2.76 -20.95 -11.10
N LEU A 3 2.58 -20.41 -9.91
CA LEU A 3 2.78 -18.98 -9.61
C LEU A 3 3.95 -18.85 -8.64
N SER A 4 4.96 -18.08 -9.02
CA SER A 4 6.07 -17.74 -8.12
C SER A 4 5.71 -16.48 -7.32
N PHE A 5 6.04 -16.47 -6.05
CA PHE A 5 5.76 -15.32 -5.18
C PHE A 5 6.88 -15.11 -4.14
N THR A 6 6.95 -13.90 -3.61
CA THR A 6 7.75 -13.58 -2.43
C THR A 6 6.80 -13.21 -1.29
N LYS A 7 7.05 -13.71 -0.08
CA LYS A 7 6.31 -13.30 1.11
C LYS A 7 7.13 -12.27 1.87
N MET A 8 6.58 -11.07 2.08
CA MET A 8 7.26 -9.98 2.79
C MET A 8 6.31 -9.29 3.77
N GLN A 9 6.87 -8.59 4.74
CA GLN A 9 6.10 -7.80 5.68
C GLN A 9 6.80 -6.46 5.97
N GLY A 10 6.02 -5.43 6.22
CA GLY A 10 6.46 -4.13 6.71
C GLY A 10 5.57 -3.69 7.87
N CYS A 11 6.13 -3.51 9.07
CA CYS A 11 5.38 -3.15 10.27
C CYS A 11 4.22 -4.11 10.59
N ALA A 12 4.46 -5.42 10.50
CA ALA A 12 3.50 -6.51 10.69
C ALA A 12 2.34 -6.57 9.69
N ASN A 13 2.35 -5.74 8.65
CA ASN A 13 1.42 -5.81 7.52
C ASN A 13 2.06 -6.66 6.43
N ASP A 14 1.57 -7.88 6.24
CA ASP A 14 2.20 -8.90 5.41
C ASP A 14 1.43 -9.18 4.12
N TYR A 15 2.14 -9.21 3.00
CA TYR A 15 1.58 -9.42 1.66
C TYR A 15 2.30 -10.54 0.90
N ILE A 16 1.59 -11.08 -0.10
CA ILE A 16 2.13 -11.94 -1.15
C ILE A 16 2.52 -11.04 -2.31
N TYR A 17 3.81 -11.01 -2.69
CA TYR A 17 4.32 -10.18 -3.78
C TYR A 17 4.49 -11.02 -5.04
N LEU A 18 3.91 -10.54 -6.14
CA LEU A 18 4.02 -11.16 -7.47
C LEU A 18 4.84 -10.26 -8.39
N ASP A 19 5.82 -10.82 -9.07
CA ASP A 19 6.50 -10.12 -10.16
C ASP A 19 5.62 -10.16 -11.42
N CYS A 20 5.01 -9.04 -11.71
CA CYS A 20 4.10 -8.84 -12.84
C CYS A 20 4.69 -7.88 -13.89
N ARG A 21 6.01 -7.63 -13.84
CA ARG A 21 6.66 -6.67 -14.75
C ARG A 21 6.62 -7.11 -16.21
N GLU A 22 6.71 -8.41 -16.46
CA GLU A 22 6.68 -8.98 -17.80
C GLU A 22 5.33 -9.63 -18.14
N SER A 23 4.75 -10.38 -17.20
CA SER A 23 3.52 -11.16 -17.44
C SER A 23 2.24 -10.35 -17.31
N GLY A 24 2.30 -9.15 -16.74
CA GLY A 24 1.13 -8.39 -16.34
C GLY A 24 0.43 -8.97 -15.09
N VAL A 25 -0.60 -8.27 -14.63
CA VAL A 25 -1.43 -8.70 -13.49
C VAL A 25 -2.37 -9.80 -13.96
N PRO A 26 -2.50 -10.93 -13.22
CA PRO A 26 -3.48 -11.97 -13.53
C PRO A 26 -4.90 -11.42 -13.65
N GLU A 27 -5.69 -11.89 -14.63
CA GLU A 27 -7.07 -11.41 -14.84
C GLU A 27 -7.99 -11.68 -13.63
N ASP A 28 -7.75 -12.79 -12.92
CA ASP A 28 -8.52 -13.22 -11.75
C ASP A 28 -7.90 -12.79 -10.42
N ILE A 29 -7.07 -11.75 -10.41
CA ILE A 29 -6.26 -11.33 -9.25
C ILE A 29 -7.10 -11.08 -7.99
N ALA A 30 -8.31 -10.54 -8.11
CA ALA A 30 -9.21 -10.31 -6.98
C ALA A 30 -9.57 -11.65 -6.30
N ALA A 31 -10.07 -12.61 -7.06
CA ALA A 31 -10.40 -13.95 -6.56
C ALA A 31 -9.16 -14.70 -6.05
N LEU A 32 -8.01 -14.48 -6.70
CA LEU A 32 -6.73 -15.04 -6.27
C LEU A 32 -6.32 -14.47 -4.92
N SER A 33 -6.51 -13.15 -4.70
CA SER A 33 -6.23 -12.50 -3.43
C SER A 33 -7.10 -13.04 -2.31
N GLU A 34 -8.41 -13.14 -2.51
CA GLU A 34 -9.32 -13.75 -1.54
C GLU A 34 -8.90 -15.17 -1.15
N LYS A 35 -8.53 -15.98 -2.14
CA LYS A 35 -8.16 -17.37 -1.93
C LYS A 35 -6.81 -17.52 -1.22
N LEU A 36 -5.78 -16.80 -1.68
CA LEU A 36 -4.41 -16.96 -1.17
C LEU A 36 -4.18 -16.26 0.17
N SER A 37 -4.96 -15.22 0.48
CA SER A 37 -4.83 -14.46 1.72
C SER A 37 -5.43 -15.18 2.94
N ARG A 38 -6.21 -16.23 2.74
CA ARG A 38 -6.85 -16.97 3.83
C ARG A 38 -5.82 -17.62 4.74
N ARG A 39 -5.66 -17.06 5.94
CA ARG A 39 -4.76 -17.61 6.96
C ARG A 39 -5.22 -19.00 7.38
N HIS A 40 -4.28 -19.90 7.62
CA HIS A 40 -4.46 -21.32 7.95
C HIS A 40 -4.99 -22.22 6.83
N PHE A 41 -5.57 -21.67 5.76
CA PHE A 41 -6.14 -22.44 4.64
C PHE A 41 -5.34 -22.28 3.34
N SER A 42 -4.50 -21.26 3.26
CA SER A 42 -3.65 -21.01 2.10
C SER A 42 -2.32 -20.38 2.57
N ILE A 43 -1.69 -19.52 1.75
CA ILE A 43 -0.45 -18.82 2.10
C ILE A 43 -0.67 -17.93 3.33
N GLY A 44 -1.82 -17.25 3.40
CA GLY A 44 -2.17 -16.33 4.48
C GLY A 44 -1.43 -15.00 4.38
N ALA A 45 -2.18 -13.90 4.22
CA ALA A 45 -1.65 -12.54 4.11
C ALA A 45 -2.76 -11.51 4.32
N ASP A 46 -2.41 -10.24 4.33
CA ASP A 46 -3.36 -9.13 4.29
C ASP A 46 -3.82 -8.83 2.84
N GLY A 47 -3.21 -9.49 1.85
CA GLY A 47 -3.54 -9.37 0.44
C GLY A 47 -2.39 -9.75 -0.48
N ILE A 48 -2.52 -9.36 -1.75
CA ILE A 48 -1.51 -9.51 -2.79
C ILE A 48 -1.04 -8.13 -3.26
N ILE A 49 0.27 -7.97 -3.44
CA ILE A 49 0.85 -6.82 -4.14
C ILE A 49 1.49 -7.31 -5.44
N CYS A 50 1.03 -6.76 -6.56
CA CYS A 50 1.63 -6.96 -7.86
C CYS A 50 2.68 -5.86 -8.12
N ILE A 51 3.92 -6.28 -8.37
CA ILE A 51 5.01 -5.41 -8.80
C ILE A 51 4.99 -5.39 -10.31
N CYS A 52 4.57 -4.27 -10.90
CA CYS A 52 4.35 -4.12 -12.33
C CYS A 52 5.43 -3.23 -12.96
N ALA A 53 5.52 -3.27 -14.30
CA ALA A 53 6.32 -2.30 -15.06
C ALA A 53 5.81 -0.88 -14.79
N ALA A 54 6.73 0.09 -14.77
CA ALA A 54 6.40 1.49 -14.64
C ALA A 54 5.51 1.98 -15.79
N GLN A 55 4.57 2.86 -15.50
CA GLN A 55 3.70 3.52 -16.49
C GLN A 55 4.11 4.97 -16.73
N THR A 56 4.61 5.64 -15.70
CA THR A 56 5.09 7.03 -15.79
C THR A 56 6.54 7.05 -16.24
N ALA A 57 6.88 7.94 -17.17
CA ALA A 57 8.26 8.13 -17.62
C ALA A 57 9.18 8.50 -16.43
N GLY A 58 10.26 7.75 -16.26
CA GLY A 58 11.20 7.94 -15.16
C GLY A 58 10.84 7.21 -13.87
N ALA A 59 9.69 6.56 -13.78
CA ALA A 59 9.38 5.65 -12.68
C ALA A 59 10.16 4.33 -12.80
N ASP A 60 10.42 3.70 -11.67
CA ASP A 60 11.22 2.47 -11.56
C ASP A 60 10.36 1.20 -11.53
N GLY A 61 9.07 1.35 -11.27
CA GLY A 61 8.08 0.29 -11.22
C GLY A 61 6.74 0.81 -10.80
N MET A 62 5.74 -0.08 -10.75
CA MET A 62 4.39 0.24 -10.28
C MET A 62 3.93 -0.77 -9.24
N MET A 63 3.26 -0.30 -8.21
CA MET A 63 2.60 -1.12 -7.21
C MET A 63 1.09 -1.13 -7.45
N ARG A 64 0.52 -2.33 -7.59
CA ARG A 64 -0.93 -2.56 -7.47
C ARG A 64 -1.20 -3.47 -6.28
N ILE A 65 -2.18 -3.12 -5.46
CA ILE A 65 -2.48 -3.82 -4.21
C ILE A 65 -3.92 -4.33 -4.22
N PHE A 66 -4.09 -5.60 -3.86
CA PHE A 66 -5.37 -6.27 -3.73
C PHE A 66 -5.51 -6.80 -2.30
N ASN A 67 -6.49 -6.31 -1.58
CA ASN A 67 -6.76 -6.70 -0.20
C ASN A 67 -7.23 -8.15 -0.10
N ALA A 68 -7.28 -8.69 1.12
CA ALA A 68 -7.73 -10.05 1.38
C ALA A 68 -9.20 -10.32 0.98
N ASP A 69 -10.01 -9.27 0.78
CA ASP A 69 -11.38 -9.31 0.28
C ASP A 69 -11.49 -9.13 -1.26
N GLY A 70 -10.36 -9.11 -1.96
CA GLY A 70 -10.28 -8.91 -3.40
C GLY A 70 -10.39 -7.46 -3.87
N SER A 71 -10.71 -6.51 -3.01
CA SER A 71 -10.78 -5.09 -3.36
C SER A 71 -9.41 -4.52 -3.72
N GLU A 72 -9.35 -3.63 -4.72
CA GLU A 72 -8.10 -2.95 -5.09
C GLU A 72 -7.91 -1.69 -4.25
N GLY A 73 -6.80 -1.63 -3.52
CA GLY A 73 -6.37 -0.47 -2.75
C GLY A 73 -5.55 0.52 -3.59
N LYS A 74 -5.65 1.82 -3.29
CA LYS A 74 -4.91 2.83 -4.04
C LYS A 74 -3.43 2.89 -3.69
N MET A 75 -3.07 2.67 -2.43
CA MET A 75 -1.71 2.78 -1.91
C MET A 75 -1.59 2.11 -0.52
N CYS A 76 -0.41 1.58 -0.20
CA CYS A 76 -0.07 1.09 1.13
C CYS A 76 1.36 1.51 1.49
N GLY A 77 1.51 2.38 2.50
CA GLY A 77 2.81 2.87 2.95
C GLY A 77 3.74 1.78 3.47
N ASN A 78 3.18 0.71 4.06
CA ASN A 78 3.95 -0.46 4.49
C ASN A 78 4.39 -1.30 3.28
N GLY A 79 3.45 -1.59 2.40
CA GLY A 79 3.67 -2.44 1.22
C GLY A 79 4.66 -1.85 0.23
N ILE A 80 4.62 -0.52 -0.02
CA ILE A 80 5.52 0.12 -0.99
C ILE A 80 6.99 0.06 -0.56
N ARG A 81 7.28 0.03 0.75
CA ARG A 81 8.66 -0.16 1.25
C ARG A 81 9.18 -1.56 0.93
N CYS A 82 8.31 -2.55 0.99
CA CYS A 82 8.67 -3.90 0.56
C CYS A 82 8.85 -3.97 -0.97
N VAL A 83 8.01 -3.27 -1.76
CA VAL A 83 8.21 -3.15 -3.22
C VAL A 83 9.57 -2.51 -3.51
N ALA A 84 9.94 -1.44 -2.81
CA ALA A 84 11.25 -0.80 -2.98
C ALA A 84 12.41 -1.75 -2.66
N GLU A 85 12.36 -2.49 -1.56
CA GLU A 85 13.38 -3.50 -1.22
C GLU A 85 13.43 -4.62 -2.27
N TRP A 86 12.26 -5.04 -2.75
CA TRP A 86 12.18 -6.06 -3.78
C TRP A 86 12.82 -5.58 -5.09
N LEU A 87 12.47 -4.38 -5.59
CA LEU A 87 13.05 -3.78 -6.79
C LEU A 87 14.57 -3.62 -6.65
N TYR A 88 15.02 -3.11 -5.49
CA TYR A 88 16.45 -2.93 -5.20
C TYR A 88 17.23 -4.25 -5.30
N THR A 89 16.68 -5.33 -4.76
CA THR A 89 17.33 -6.64 -4.76
C THR A 89 17.18 -7.40 -6.08
N HIS A 90 16.27 -6.94 -6.98
CA HIS A 90 15.98 -7.57 -8.28
C HIS A 90 16.38 -6.68 -9.49
N GLY A 91 17.50 -5.99 -9.36
CA GLY A 91 18.19 -5.34 -10.47
C GLY A 91 18.03 -3.81 -10.56
N ILE A 92 17.19 -3.18 -9.74
CA ILE A 92 17.02 -1.72 -9.73
C ILE A 92 17.65 -1.15 -8.44
N ALA A 93 18.97 -1.26 -8.31
CA ALA A 93 19.72 -0.91 -7.10
C ALA A 93 19.97 0.62 -7.01
N LYS A 94 18.91 1.41 -6.88
CA LYS A 94 18.96 2.87 -6.67
C LYS A 94 18.65 3.21 -5.22
N GLU A 95 19.31 4.23 -4.67
CA GLU A 95 19.06 4.72 -3.31
C GLU A 95 17.69 5.44 -3.21
N THR A 96 17.20 5.99 -4.31
CA THR A 96 15.87 6.59 -4.40
C THR A 96 15.14 6.01 -5.59
N LEU A 97 13.94 5.50 -5.34
CA LEU A 97 13.05 4.91 -6.32
C LEU A 97 11.80 5.75 -6.48
N ALA A 98 11.33 5.87 -7.71
CA ALA A 98 10.05 6.45 -8.06
C ALA A 98 9.08 5.32 -8.40
N ILE A 99 8.02 5.14 -7.63
CA ILE A 99 7.07 4.02 -7.78
C ILE A 99 5.68 4.57 -8.09
N ASP A 100 5.13 4.15 -9.22
CA ASP A 100 3.73 4.43 -9.58
C ASP A 100 2.76 3.73 -8.62
N THR A 101 1.68 4.41 -8.26
CA THR A 101 0.56 3.84 -7.51
C THR A 101 -0.75 4.41 -8.04
N LEU A 102 -1.91 3.84 -7.67
CA LEU A 102 -3.21 4.43 -8.01
C LEU A 102 -3.48 5.77 -7.30
N SER A 103 -2.65 6.16 -6.31
CA SER A 103 -2.68 7.49 -5.68
C SER A 103 -1.53 8.39 -6.16
N GLY A 104 -1.01 8.13 -7.36
CA GLY A 104 0.07 8.87 -8.00
C GLY A 104 1.47 8.33 -7.70
N LEU A 105 2.46 9.01 -8.25
CA LEU A 105 3.87 8.67 -8.09
C LEU A 105 4.32 8.90 -6.66
N LYS A 106 5.07 7.94 -6.09
CA LYS A 106 5.65 8.03 -4.75
C LYS A 106 7.16 7.91 -4.81
N THR A 107 7.83 8.77 -4.06
CA THR A 107 9.29 8.71 -3.86
C THR A 107 9.60 7.84 -2.64
N VAL A 108 10.48 6.87 -2.82
CA VAL A 108 10.88 5.95 -1.75
C VAL A 108 12.40 5.91 -1.66
N THR A 109 12.95 6.39 -0.54
CA THR A 109 14.40 6.54 -0.32
C THR A 109 14.93 5.51 0.67
N ARG A 110 16.00 4.83 0.30
CA ARG A 110 16.70 3.87 1.15
C ARG A 110 17.46 4.59 2.27
N LYS A 111 17.26 4.16 3.51
CA LYS A 111 17.94 4.68 4.70
C LYS A 111 18.90 3.69 5.33
N GLY A 112 18.90 2.46 4.84
CA GLY A 112 19.75 1.38 5.31
C GLY A 112 19.25 0.04 4.80
N ARG A 113 19.88 -1.05 5.20
CA ARG A 113 19.46 -2.40 4.83
C ARG A 113 18.03 -2.68 5.34
N GLY A 114 17.10 -2.91 4.42
CA GLY A 114 15.69 -3.16 4.73
C GLY A 114 14.95 -1.96 5.34
N LEU A 115 15.54 -0.76 5.30
CA LEU A 115 14.94 0.45 5.86
C LEU A 115 14.70 1.48 4.76
N TRP A 116 13.43 1.81 4.54
CA TRP A 116 12.98 2.72 3.48
C TRP A 116 12.06 3.80 4.04
N GLN A 117 12.24 5.02 3.55
CA GLN A 117 11.40 6.18 3.81
C GLN A 117 10.52 6.44 2.60
N VAL A 118 9.23 6.68 2.82
CA VAL A 118 8.26 7.00 1.77
C VAL A 118 7.82 8.44 1.92
N GLU A 119 7.77 9.19 0.83
CA GLU A 119 7.12 10.50 0.78
C GLU A 119 5.61 10.32 0.60
N MET A 120 4.86 10.54 1.69
CA MET A 120 3.40 10.39 1.68
C MET A 120 2.67 11.63 1.18
N GLY A 121 3.35 12.77 1.08
CA GLY A 121 2.76 14.08 0.81
C GLY A 121 2.33 14.82 2.08
N ALA A 122 1.70 15.98 1.90
CA ALA A 122 1.13 16.74 2.99
C ALA A 122 -0.19 16.10 3.48
N TYR A 123 -0.41 16.14 4.79
CA TYR A 123 -1.70 15.74 5.34
C TYR A 123 -2.69 16.91 5.27
N SER A 124 -3.99 16.61 5.24
CA SER A 124 -5.05 17.58 5.49
C SER A 124 -5.89 17.12 6.68
N ALA A 125 -6.28 18.07 7.53
CA ALA A 125 -7.25 17.85 8.59
C ALA A 125 -8.60 18.55 8.28
N MET A 126 -8.79 19.00 7.05
CA MET A 126 -10.03 19.70 6.64
C MET A 126 -11.10 18.69 6.26
N PRO A 127 -12.35 18.84 6.75
CA PRO A 127 -13.46 17.92 6.44
C PRO A 127 -13.71 17.74 4.94
N ALA A 128 -13.47 18.79 4.13
CA ALA A 128 -13.64 18.75 2.67
C ALA A 128 -12.68 17.77 1.97
N ASP A 129 -11.51 17.50 2.55
CA ASP A 129 -10.49 16.60 2.00
C ASP A 129 -10.59 15.17 2.57
N LEU A 130 -11.46 14.97 3.57
CA LEU A 130 -11.63 13.72 4.31
C LEU A 130 -13.07 13.22 4.14
N PRO A 131 -13.33 11.89 4.20
CA PRO A 131 -14.69 11.36 4.19
C PRO A 131 -15.38 11.59 5.56
N ALA A 132 -15.32 12.82 6.07
CA ALA A 132 -15.89 13.22 7.37
C ALA A 132 -17.17 14.02 7.15
N VAL A 133 -18.29 13.53 7.71
CA VAL A 133 -19.61 14.16 7.60
C VAL A 133 -20.06 14.73 8.94
N ASN A 134 -20.81 15.83 8.90
CA ASN A 134 -21.38 16.49 10.10
C ASN A 134 -20.35 16.94 11.17
N MET A 135 -19.13 17.28 10.73
CA MET A 135 -18.02 17.67 11.61
C MET A 135 -17.73 19.17 11.63
N GLY A 136 -18.58 19.99 10.94
CA GLY A 136 -18.36 21.45 10.80
C GLY A 136 -17.28 21.79 9.76
N ASP A 137 -16.94 23.10 9.64
CA ASP A 137 -16.08 23.61 8.55
C ASP A 137 -14.61 23.80 8.94
N GLY A 138 -14.24 23.62 10.20
CA GLY A 138 -12.88 23.81 10.68
C GLY A 138 -12.06 22.52 10.72
N ALA A 139 -10.74 22.66 10.79
CA ALA A 139 -9.83 21.53 10.91
C ALA A 139 -10.25 20.55 12.02
N LEU A 140 -10.18 19.26 11.72
CA LEU A 140 -10.59 18.18 12.61
C LEU A 140 -9.46 17.82 13.58
N VAL A 141 -9.02 18.78 14.37
CA VAL A 141 -7.98 18.62 15.39
C VAL A 141 -8.63 18.73 16.77
N ASP A 142 -8.40 17.74 17.63
CA ASP A 142 -8.92 17.68 19.00
C ASP A 142 -10.44 17.93 19.08
N LYS A 143 -11.20 17.32 18.17
CA LYS A 143 -12.66 17.43 18.14
C LYS A 143 -13.29 16.40 19.09
N PRO A 144 -14.31 16.80 19.88
CA PRO A 144 -15.02 15.85 20.73
C PRO A 144 -15.88 14.90 19.88
N LEU A 145 -15.70 13.60 20.08
CA LEU A 145 -16.55 12.54 19.51
C LEU A 145 -17.12 11.69 20.64
N THR A 146 -18.44 11.58 20.70
CA THR A 146 -19.10 10.76 21.71
C THR A 146 -19.56 9.43 21.10
N VAL A 147 -19.08 8.34 21.65
CA VAL A 147 -19.45 6.97 21.28
C VAL A 147 -19.85 6.23 22.55
N ASP A 148 -21.02 5.63 22.58
CA ASP A 148 -21.55 4.87 23.72
C ASP A 148 -21.50 5.66 25.05
N GLY A 149 -21.86 6.95 25.00
CA GLY A 149 -21.87 7.83 26.16
C GLY A 149 -20.50 8.28 26.68
N LYS A 150 -19.40 7.88 26.01
CA LYS A 150 -18.05 8.29 26.35
C LYS A 150 -17.50 9.25 25.29
N THR A 151 -16.97 10.39 25.74
CA THR A 151 -16.40 11.41 24.84
C THR A 151 -14.89 11.23 24.70
N TRP A 152 -14.44 11.24 23.45
CA TRP A 152 -13.05 11.16 23.04
C TRP A 152 -12.64 12.44 22.33
N GLN A 153 -11.39 12.86 22.48
CA GLN A 153 -10.80 13.89 21.63
C GLN A 153 -10.14 13.19 20.43
N VAL A 154 -10.59 13.54 19.22
CA VAL A 154 -10.11 12.89 17.99
C VAL A 154 -9.52 13.91 17.03
N THR A 155 -8.47 13.50 16.32
CA THR A 155 -7.89 14.22 15.20
C THR A 155 -8.01 13.33 13.96
N CYS A 156 -8.57 13.86 12.88
CA CYS A 156 -8.68 13.17 11.59
C CYS A 156 -7.71 13.79 10.58
N ILE A 157 -6.94 12.95 9.90
CA ILE A 157 -5.98 13.34 8.86
C ILE A 157 -6.01 12.38 7.68
#